data_fbbc50dd98dc32dd04a00b4112a8b108
#
_entry.id   fbbc50dd98dc32dd04a00b4112a8b108
#
_cell.length_a   1.000
_cell.length_b   1.000
_cell.length_c   1.000
_cell.angle_alpha   90.00
_cell.angle_beta   90.00
_cell.angle_gamma   90.00
#
_symmetry.space_group_name_H-M   'P 1'
#
loop_
_entity.id
_entity.type
_entity.pdbx_description
1 polymer ?
#
loop_
_entity_poly.entity_id
_entity_poly.type
_entity_poly.pdbx_seq_one_letter_code
_entity_poly.pdbx_strand_id
1 'polypeptide(L)'
;TEKTFETIDRMPKYKGQLYNWYSTHTLKPYEPLFVSTVDNGNLLCSLWTLKEGCREMIAQPVFRSVAWQAIADHVDVLAELIAAEPESEELTAAIYDLKQRLEMLACGANDTFEAFATLEVDTAIFLEKLADSPAGNEIRWWAGELECRVKRSIASIADFAPWLRPEYSAVRDQLGSRVPRVSGLRLENSSKTYASMESAIRQLASHSDAPDALRSATRLLSDLERSAGIAQDLRDRLNRVADAAESLADDMDFSMFFDDKREMLAIGYDAGAGCISKWHYDLLPSEARSAAFGGIAQGSIPQKTWFQLGRFHGMQNRKPLLYSWSGTMFEYLMPCLWTKPHRNSLLERGARAAIRVQRKFAEEKGGIPWGVSECACNEYTQDGHYLYHAFGVPKLALHRDEYSNDVVIAPYATFLAMMLEPAAAVRNMENMKALGWLGTYGFYDAADFTDRRIGRGKQHEIVRTWMAHHQGMTFVAIANVLCDSAMQRRFHADSRVAAAERVLHEVPPRAIPAWEREIVAAFRPADSDSATDAAKPAA
;
A
#
# COMPACT_ATOMS: atom_id res chain seq x y z
N THR A 1 -13.94 -4.85 4.97
CA THR A 1 -13.22 -6.16 4.95
C THR A 1 -14.18 -7.31 5.21
N GLU A 2 -15.00 -7.35 6.30
CA GLU A 2 -15.95 -8.43 6.59
C GLU A 2 -16.89 -8.69 5.39
N LYS A 3 -17.56 -7.67 4.85
CA LYS A 3 -18.41 -7.77 3.64
C LYS A 3 -17.66 -8.27 2.41
N THR A 4 -16.35 -7.99 2.31
CA THR A 4 -15.51 -8.49 1.20
C THR A 4 -15.35 -10.00 1.32
N PHE A 5 -15.08 -10.52 2.52
CA PHE A 5 -15.00 -11.96 2.75
C PHE A 5 -16.35 -12.66 2.51
N GLU A 6 -17.46 -12.10 2.99
CA GLU A 6 -18.82 -12.61 2.70
C GLU A 6 -19.08 -12.71 1.19
N THR A 7 -18.55 -11.76 0.40
CA THR A 7 -18.67 -11.81 -1.06
C THR A 7 -17.76 -12.88 -1.66
N ILE A 8 -16.50 -12.95 -1.24
CA ILE A 8 -15.53 -13.95 -1.70
C ILE A 8 -16.01 -15.38 -1.39
N ASP A 9 -16.65 -15.60 -0.23
CA ASP A 9 -17.19 -16.90 0.15
C ASP A 9 -18.28 -17.39 -0.81
N ARG A 10 -19.06 -16.47 -1.36
CA ARG A 10 -20.12 -16.75 -2.34
C ARG A 10 -19.59 -16.95 -3.77
N MET A 11 -18.37 -16.51 -4.06
CA MET A 11 -17.77 -16.65 -5.38
C MET A 11 -17.34 -18.10 -5.62
N PRO A 12 -17.66 -18.71 -6.78
CA PRO A 12 -17.12 -20.00 -7.16
C PRO A 12 -15.60 -19.96 -7.19
N LYS A 13 -14.96 -20.99 -6.67
CA LYS A 13 -13.51 -21.14 -6.62
C LYS A 13 -13.11 -22.47 -7.28
N TYR A 14 -11.89 -22.55 -7.78
CA TYR A 14 -11.31 -23.78 -8.27
C TYR A 14 -10.12 -24.18 -7.39
N LYS A 15 -10.25 -25.27 -6.62
CA LYS A 15 -9.25 -25.70 -5.63
C LYS A 15 -8.78 -24.56 -4.71
N GLY A 16 -9.74 -23.79 -4.17
CA GLY A 16 -9.50 -22.62 -3.32
C GLY A 16 -9.07 -21.36 -4.05
N GLN A 17 -8.68 -21.44 -5.33
CA GLN A 17 -8.22 -20.30 -6.14
C GLN A 17 -9.40 -19.53 -6.74
N LEU A 18 -9.25 -18.21 -6.90
CA LEU A 18 -10.19 -17.39 -7.65
C LEU A 18 -9.93 -17.49 -9.16
N TYR A 19 -11.02 -17.47 -9.94
CA TYR A 19 -10.91 -17.28 -11.39
C TYR A 19 -10.46 -15.85 -11.73
N ASN A 20 -9.96 -15.67 -12.93
CA ASN A 20 -9.40 -14.38 -13.35
C ASN A 20 -10.46 -13.27 -13.44
N TRP A 21 -11.67 -13.60 -13.87
CA TRP A 21 -12.74 -12.62 -14.08
C TRP A 21 -14.09 -13.13 -13.59
N TYR A 22 -14.85 -12.23 -12.94
CA TYR A 22 -16.20 -12.49 -12.46
C TYR A 22 -17.18 -11.38 -12.88
N SER A 23 -18.42 -11.75 -13.07
CA SER A 23 -19.52 -10.79 -13.15
C SER A 23 -19.76 -10.17 -11.77
N THR A 24 -19.73 -8.87 -11.67
CA THR A 24 -20.01 -8.14 -10.42
C THR A 24 -21.50 -8.23 -10.01
N HIS A 25 -22.40 -8.57 -10.95
CA HIS A 25 -23.82 -8.74 -10.67
C HIS A 25 -24.16 -10.15 -10.21
N THR A 26 -23.58 -11.18 -10.83
CA THR A 26 -23.96 -12.57 -10.58
C THR A 26 -22.93 -13.35 -9.77
N LEU A 27 -21.74 -12.81 -9.59
CA LEU A 27 -20.56 -13.46 -9.00
C LEU A 27 -20.12 -14.74 -9.73
N LYS A 28 -20.60 -14.97 -10.96
CA LYS A 28 -20.18 -16.11 -11.78
C LYS A 28 -18.89 -15.74 -12.53
N PRO A 29 -17.96 -16.70 -12.68
CA PRO A 29 -16.76 -16.47 -13.50
C PRO A 29 -17.15 -16.33 -14.98
N TYR A 30 -16.33 -15.57 -15.72
CA TYR A 30 -16.42 -15.46 -17.18
C TYR A 30 -15.59 -16.53 -17.86
N GLU A 31 -16.02 -16.93 -19.04
CA GLU A 31 -15.23 -17.76 -19.95
C GLU A 31 -14.13 -16.90 -20.64
N PRO A 32 -12.92 -17.46 -20.88
CA PRO A 32 -12.50 -18.81 -20.47
C PRO A 32 -12.34 -18.91 -18.94
N LEU A 33 -12.63 -20.10 -18.38
CA LEU A 33 -12.50 -20.38 -16.94
C LEU A 33 -11.02 -20.48 -16.54
N PHE A 34 -10.32 -19.37 -16.63
CA PHE A 34 -8.89 -19.30 -16.36
C PHE A 34 -8.60 -18.90 -14.90
N VAL A 35 -7.66 -19.61 -14.27
CA VAL A 35 -7.16 -19.36 -12.92
C VAL A 35 -5.72 -18.90 -13.05
N SER A 36 -5.46 -17.63 -12.75
CA SER A 36 -4.13 -17.02 -12.85
C SER A 36 -3.27 -17.37 -11.65
N THR A 37 -2.04 -17.79 -11.89
CA THR A 37 -1.06 -18.10 -10.84
C THR A 37 -0.64 -16.85 -10.08
N VAL A 38 -0.35 -15.75 -10.78
CA VAL A 38 0.19 -14.53 -10.18
C VAL A 38 -0.86 -13.76 -9.39
N ASP A 39 -2.09 -13.63 -9.90
CA ASP A 39 -3.17 -12.94 -9.20
C ASP A 39 -3.52 -13.64 -7.88
N ASN A 40 -3.60 -14.97 -7.92
CA ASN A 40 -3.81 -15.77 -6.71
C ASN A 40 -2.58 -15.73 -5.77
N GLY A 41 -1.36 -15.64 -6.31
CA GLY A 41 -0.15 -15.42 -5.51
C GLY A 41 -0.18 -14.09 -4.75
N ASN A 42 -0.65 -13.02 -5.39
CA ASN A 42 -0.84 -11.73 -4.75
C ASN A 42 -1.96 -11.76 -3.71
N LEU A 43 -3.05 -12.46 -4.00
CA LEU A 43 -4.12 -12.68 -3.02
C LEU A 43 -3.59 -13.38 -1.77
N LEU A 44 -2.82 -14.47 -1.94
CA LEU A 44 -2.19 -15.19 -0.82
C LEU A 44 -1.33 -14.27 0.04
N CYS A 45 -0.44 -13.48 -0.59
CA CYS A 45 0.40 -12.52 0.13
C CYS A 45 -0.42 -11.47 0.89
N SER A 46 -1.51 -10.99 0.28
CA SER A 46 -2.43 -10.03 0.87
C SER A 46 -3.16 -10.61 2.08
N LEU A 47 -3.63 -11.87 1.99
CA LEU A 47 -4.33 -12.57 3.08
C LEU A 47 -3.43 -12.75 4.31
N TRP A 48 -2.18 -13.22 4.12
CA TRP A 48 -1.24 -13.35 5.23
C TRP A 48 -0.89 -12.00 5.85
N THR A 49 -0.69 -10.96 5.02
CA THR A 49 -0.44 -9.61 5.51
C THR A 49 -1.62 -9.06 6.30
N LEU A 50 -2.85 -9.28 5.84
CA LEU A 50 -4.08 -8.86 6.52
C LEU A 50 -4.26 -9.57 7.85
N LYS A 51 -4.07 -10.88 7.88
CA LYS A 51 -4.12 -11.69 9.10
C LYS A 51 -3.18 -11.14 10.17
N GLU A 52 -1.91 -10.97 9.84
CA GLU A 52 -0.93 -10.45 10.79
C GLU A 52 -1.19 -8.98 11.16
N GLY A 53 -1.75 -8.20 10.23
CA GLY A 53 -2.22 -6.83 10.50
C GLY A 53 -3.35 -6.78 11.54
N CYS A 54 -4.32 -7.69 11.48
CA CYS A 54 -5.38 -7.82 12.49
C CYS A 54 -4.81 -8.22 13.86
N ARG A 55 -3.88 -9.18 13.89
CA ARG A 55 -3.18 -9.58 15.13
C ARG A 55 -2.37 -8.44 15.74
N GLU A 56 -1.65 -7.68 14.88
CA GLU A 56 -0.92 -6.49 15.31
C GLU A 56 -1.86 -5.44 15.91
N MET A 57 -3.02 -5.18 15.31
CA MET A 57 -4.00 -4.21 15.83
C MET A 57 -4.55 -4.61 17.20
N ILE A 58 -4.72 -5.89 17.48
CA ILE A 58 -5.16 -6.39 18.79
C ILE A 58 -4.10 -6.17 19.87
N ALA A 59 -2.82 -6.36 19.52
CA ALA A 59 -1.68 -6.27 20.43
C ALA A 59 -1.14 -4.84 20.62
N GLN A 60 -1.41 -3.93 19.68
CA GLN A 60 -0.95 -2.54 19.74
C GLN A 60 -1.89 -1.66 20.59
N PRO A 61 -1.39 -0.51 21.13
CA PRO A 61 -2.26 0.46 21.79
C PRO A 61 -3.42 0.90 20.89
N VAL A 62 -4.63 0.99 21.47
CA VAL A 62 -5.82 1.50 20.76
C VAL A 62 -5.58 2.93 20.26
N PHE A 63 -4.93 3.74 21.09
CA PHE A 63 -4.55 5.12 20.75
C PHE A 63 -3.05 5.19 20.50
N ARG A 64 -2.71 5.41 19.25
CA ARG A 64 -1.32 5.50 18.81
C ARG A 64 -0.97 6.95 18.46
N SER A 65 0.22 7.40 18.84
CA SER A 65 0.71 8.75 18.51
C SER A 65 0.70 9.04 17.00
N VAL A 66 0.92 8.02 16.17
CA VAL A 66 0.86 8.16 14.70
C VAL A 66 -0.52 8.63 14.19
N ALA A 67 -1.62 8.37 14.91
CA ALA A 67 -2.93 8.86 14.53
C ALA A 67 -3.02 10.40 14.64
N TRP A 68 -2.39 10.97 15.65
CA TRP A 68 -2.29 12.43 15.83
C TRP A 68 -1.37 13.05 14.79
N GLN A 69 -0.26 12.39 14.48
CA GLN A 69 0.61 12.83 13.40
C GLN A 69 -0.12 12.88 12.05
N ALA A 70 -0.95 11.89 11.75
CA ALA A 70 -1.74 11.89 10.52
C ALA A 70 -2.77 13.05 10.46
N ILE A 71 -3.30 13.51 11.61
CA ILE A 71 -4.14 14.71 11.66
C ILE A 71 -3.27 15.98 11.49
N ALA A 72 -2.08 16.02 12.07
CA ALA A 72 -1.14 17.12 11.89
C ALA A 72 -0.70 17.27 10.42
N ASP A 73 -0.40 16.17 9.74
CA ASP A 73 -0.09 16.15 8.30
C ASP A 73 -1.27 16.71 7.46
N HIS A 74 -2.51 16.41 7.87
CA HIS A 74 -3.71 16.98 7.24
C HIS A 74 -3.80 18.51 7.44
N VAL A 75 -3.45 18.97 8.64
CA VAL A 75 -3.37 20.41 8.95
C VAL A 75 -2.27 21.09 8.14
N ASP A 76 -1.14 20.41 7.88
CA ASP A 76 -0.08 20.92 7.02
C ASP A 76 -0.56 21.15 5.58
N VAL A 77 -1.35 20.22 5.01
CA VAL A 77 -1.97 20.42 3.70
C VAL A 77 -2.89 21.63 3.68
N LEU A 78 -3.72 21.81 4.72
CA LEU A 78 -4.57 23.00 4.86
C LEU A 78 -3.74 24.27 4.96
N ALA A 79 -2.65 24.27 5.73
CA ALA A 79 -1.77 25.42 5.88
C ALA A 79 -1.13 25.84 4.55
N GLU A 80 -0.68 24.86 3.73
CA GLU A 80 -0.15 25.11 2.38
C GLU A 80 -1.20 25.73 1.45
N LEU A 81 -2.43 25.21 1.47
CA LEU A 81 -3.53 25.73 0.65
C LEU A 81 -3.93 27.15 1.07
N ILE A 82 -4.01 27.42 2.38
CA ILE A 82 -4.35 28.73 2.93
C ILE A 82 -3.25 29.76 2.59
N ALA A 83 -1.97 29.37 2.69
CA ALA A 83 -0.85 30.25 2.37
C ALA A 83 -0.80 30.68 0.88
N ALA A 84 -1.45 29.93 0.00
CA ALA A 84 -1.57 30.26 -1.42
C ALA A 84 -2.70 31.26 -1.73
N GLU A 85 -3.60 31.52 -0.77
CA GLU A 85 -4.73 32.45 -0.93
C GLU A 85 -4.36 33.87 -0.44
N PRO A 86 -4.76 34.93 -1.15
CA PRO A 86 -4.62 36.29 -0.67
C PRO A 86 -5.51 36.55 0.55
N GLU A 87 -5.06 37.39 1.48
CA GLU A 87 -5.82 37.81 2.68
C GLU A 87 -6.11 36.68 3.70
N SER A 88 -5.11 35.83 3.99
CA SER A 88 -5.27 34.65 4.82
C SER A 88 -4.68 34.72 6.24
N GLU A 89 -4.31 35.92 6.76
CA GLU A 89 -3.59 36.07 8.04
C GLU A 89 -4.34 35.43 9.24
N GLU A 90 -5.65 35.66 9.35
CA GLU A 90 -6.45 35.14 10.47
C GLU A 90 -6.59 33.61 10.41
N LEU A 91 -6.75 33.05 9.21
CA LEU A 91 -6.80 31.60 8.99
C LEU A 91 -5.43 30.96 9.26
N THR A 92 -4.35 31.64 8.84
CA THR A 92 -2.97 31.17 9.06
C THR A 92 -2.66 31.11 10.56
N ALA A 93 -3.07 32.11 11.35
CA ALA A 93 -2.90 32.09 12.81
C ALA A 93 -3.68 30.94 13.45
N ALA A 94 -4.96 30.74 13.07
CA ALA A 94 -5.80 29.69 13.63
C ALA A 94 -5.29 28.28 13.29
N ILE A 95 -4.81 28.06 12.06
CA ILE A 95 -4.27 26.76 11.66
C ILE A 95 -2.93 26.46 12.35
N TYR A 96 -2.13 27.48 12.64
CA TYR A 96 -0.88 27.35 13.38
C TYR A 96 -1.12 26.93 14.84
N ASP A 97 -2.09 27.53 15.53
CA ASP A 97 -2.47 27.14 16.89
C ASP A 97 -2.93 25.68 16.95
N LEU A 98 -3.74 25.29 15.97
CA LEU A 98 -4.21 23.90 15.83
C LEU A 98 -3.04 22.92 15.63
N LYS A 99 -2.07 23.29 14.78
CA LYS A 99 -0.87 22.49 14.54
C LYS A 99 -0.04 22.28 15.80
N GLN A 100 0.25 23.33 16.53
CA GLN A 100 1.00 23.24 17.80
C GLN A 100 0.33 22.29 18.79
N ARG A 101 -1.00 22.32 18.89
CA ARG A 101 -1.74 21.42 19.77
C ARG A 101 -1.62 19.96 19.35
N LEU A 102 -1.73 19.67 18.06
CA LEU A 102 -1.58 18.33 17.52
C LEU A 102 -0.17 17.77 17.73
N GLU A 103 0.86 18.61 17.58
CA GLU A 103 2.24 18.23 17.86
C GLU A 103 2.45 17.84 19.33
N MET A 104 1.85 18.60 20.27
CA MET A 104 1.87 18.26 21.70
C MET A 104 1.19 16.92 21.99
N LEU A 105 0.04 16.64 21.35
CA LEU A 105 -0.67 15.37 21.49
C LEU A 105 0.14 14.19 20.91
N ALA A 106 0.76 14.41 19.75
CA ALA A 106 1.59 13.38 19.09
C ALA A 106 2.85 13.02 19.91
N CYS A 107 3.41 13.98 20.63
CA CYS A 107 4.55 13.75 21.52
C CYS A 107 4.18 13.02 22.82
N GLY A 108 2.90 12.70 23.05
CA GLY A 108 2.45 11.99 24.26
C GLY A 108 2.58 12.81 25.55
N ALA A 109 2.78 14.13 25.44
CA ALA A 109 3.01 15.00 26.59
C ALA A 109 1.75 15.20 27.45
N ASN A 110 0.56 14.94 26.92
CA ASN A 110 -0.72 15.13 27.61
C ASN A 110 -1.71 14.01 27.26
N ASP A 111 -1.75 12.95 28.07
CA ASP A 111 -2.84 11.95 28.09
C ASP A 111 -4.12 12.52 28.76
N THR A 112 -4.35 13.83 28.71
CA THR A 112 -5.46 14.46 29.41
C THR A 112 -6.61 14.77 28.45
N PHE A 113 -7.84 14.58 28.91
CA PHE A 113 -9.05 14.95 28.17
C PHE A 113 -9.07 16.43 27.79
N GLU A 114 -8.50 17.29 28.64
CA GLU A 114 -8.41 18.75 28.37
C GLU A 114 -7.69 19.07 27.06
N ALA A 115 -6.65 18.31 26.74
CA ALA A 115 -5.93 18.47 25.48
C ALA A 115 -6.82 18.10 24.26
N PHE A 116 -7.65 17.06 24.39
CA PHE A 116 -8.58 16.66 23.33
C PHE A 116 -9.77 17.61 23.19
N ALA A 117 -10.34 18.06 24.31
CA ALA A 117 -11.44 19.03 24.29
C ALA A 117 -11.00 20.38 23.69
N THR A 118 -9.78 20.79 23.99
CA THR A 118 -9.22 22.03 23.41
C THR A 118 -9.00 21.88 21.90
N LEU A 119 -8.57 20.72 21.41
CA LEU A 119 -8.44 20.46 19.97
C LEU A 119 -9.79 20.60 19.23
N GLU A 120 -10.89 20.14 19.84
CA GLU A 120 -12.24 20.30 19.26
C GLU A 120 -12.64 21.77 19.21
N VAL A 121 -12.37 22.54 20.28
CA VAL A 121 -12.64 23.98 20.34
C VAL A 121 -11.80 24.72 19.30
N ASP A 122 -10.49 24.46 19.21
CA ASP A 122 -9.59 25.11 18.25
C ASP A 122 -10.03 24.80 16.81
N THR A 123 -10.47 23.57 16.54
CA THR A 123 -11.02 23.18 15.24
C THR A 123 -12.31 23.95 14.93
N ALA A 124 -13.21 24.11 15.90
CA ALA A 124 -14.46 24.86 15.72
C ALA A 124 -14.17 26.35 15.46
N ILE A 125 -13.24 26.96 16.19
CA ILE A 125 -12.80 28.35 15.96
C ILE A 125 -12.22 28.52 14.55
N PHE A 126 -11.39 27.59 14.10
CA PHE A 126 -10.86 27.61 12.74
C PHE A 126 -11.97 27.55 11.68
N LEU A 127 -12.96 26.67 11.85
CA LEU A 127 -14.09 26.52 10.93
C LEU A 127 -15.00 27.74 10.90
N GLU A 128 -15.22 28.41 12.03
CA GLU A 128 -15.97 29.66 12.12
C GLU A 128 -15.29 30.78 11.30
N LYS A 129 -13.99 30.96 11.50
CA LYS A 129 -13.19 31.93 10.70
C LYS A 129 -13.20 31.57 9.20
N LEU A 130 -13.14 30.28 8.87
CA LEU A 130 -13.19 29.82 7.49
C LEU A 130 -14.56 30.11 6.84
N ALA A 131 -15.66 30.01 7.60
CA ALA A 131 -17.00 30.29 7.10
C ALA A 131 -17.14 31.73 6.60
N ASP A 132 -16.52 32.68 7.30
CA ASP A 132 -16.54 34.11 7.00
C ASP A 132 -15.49 34.54 5.95
N SER A 133 -14.64 33.62 5.50
CA SER A 133 -13.55 33.89 4.54
C SER A 133 -13.97 33.62 3.09
N PRO A 134 -13.30 34.28 2.10
CA PRO A 134 -13.50 33.97 0.66
C PRO A 134 -12.83 32.68 0.19
N ALA A 135 -12.35 31.83 1.09
CA ALA A 135 -11.58 30.63 0.77
C ALA A 135 -12.27 29.70 -0.24
N GLY A 136 -11.47 29.08 -1.11
CA GLY A 136 -11.92 28.21 -2.18
C GLY A 136 -12.56 26.90 -1.69
N ASN A 137 -13.27 26.22 -2.60
CA ASN A 137 -13.98 24.95 -2.29
C ASN A 137 -13.04 23.84 -1.81
N GLU A 138 -11.81 23.81 -2.27
CA GLU A 138 -10.82 22.81 -1.87
C GLU A 138 -10.45 22.97 -0.38
N ILE A 139 -10.19 24.18 0.07
CA ILE A 139 -9.90 24.47 1.49
C ILE A 139 -11.10 24.09 2.37
N ARG A 140 -12.31 24.42 1.93
CA ARG A 140 -13.55 24.07 2.67
C ARG A 140 -13.74 22.57 2.78
N TRP A 141 -13.43 21.82 1.70
CA TRP A 141 -13.51 20.36 1.72
C TRP A 141 -12.49 19.75 2.71
N TRP A 142 -11.24 20.18 2.63
CA TRP A 142 -10.20 19.71 3.55
C TRP A 142 -10.52 20.06 5.01
N ALA A 143 -11.06 21.23 5.26
CA ALA A 143 -11.48 21.66 6.60
C ALA A 143 -12.64 20.80 7.15
N GLY A 144 -13.62 20.46 6.33
CA GLY A 144 -14.70 19.54 6.69
C GLY A 144 -14.19 18.13 7.02
N GLU A 145 -13.22 17.63 6.26
CA GLU A 145 -12.56 16.36 6.54
C GLU A 145 -11.75 16.40 7.85
N LEU A 146 -11.09 17.52 8.15
CA LEU A 146 -10.41 17.72 9.43
C LEU A 146 -11.39 17.63 10.59
N GLU A 147 -12.51 18.35 10.52
CA GLU A 147 -13.57 18.30 11.52
C GLU A 147 -14.06 16.88 11.78
N CYS A 148 -14.37 16.14 10.69
CA CYS A 148 -14.77 14.75 10.79
C CYS A 148 -13.74 13.86 11.50
N ARG A 149 -12.45 14.05 11.20
CA ARG A 149 -11.36 13.28 11.81
C ARG A 149 -11.19 13.59 13.28
N VAL A 150 -11.21 14.86 13.66
CA VAL A 150 -11.11 15.30 15.06
C VAL A 150 -12.29 14.76 15.87
N LYS A 151 -13.53 14.95 15.40
CA LYS A 151 -14.73 14.43 16.07
C LYS A 151 -14.72 12.92 16.25
N ARG A 152 -14.31 12.16 15.21
CA ARG A 152 -14.18 10.69 15.30
C ARG A 152 -13.12 10.26 16.29
N SER A 153 -12.00 10.96 16.35
CA SER A 153 -10.92 10.66 17.30
C SER A 153 -11.37 10.87 18.74
N ILE A 154 -12.05 12.00 19.02
CA ILE A 154 -12.61 12.29 20.34
C ILE A 154 -13.70 11.28 20.73
N ALA A 155 -14.60 10.95 19.81
CA ALA A 155 -15.62 9.92 20.03
C ALA A 155 -14.97 8.57 20.35
N SER A 156 -13.92 8.18 19.64
CA SER A 156 -13.16 6.95 19.93
C SER A 156 -12.55 6.96 21.32
N ILE A 157 -12.01 8.10 21.77
CA ILE A 157 -11.48 8.22 23.14
C ILE A 157 -12.62 8.04 24.15
N ALA A 158 -13.78 8.67 23.94
CA ALA A 158 -14.93 8.53 24.80
C ALA A 158 -15.46 7.09 24.84
N ASP A 159 -15.39 6.36 23.74
CA ASP A 159 -15.84 4.97 23.63
C ASP A 159 -14.88 3.97 24.31
N PHE A 160 -13.56 4.19 24.22
CA PHE A 160 -12.56 3.27 24.81
C PHE A 160 -11.99 3.73 26.15
N ALA A 161 -12.05 5.00 26.48
CA ALA A 161 -11.51 5.58 27.69
C ALA A 161 -12.48 6.56 28.36
N PRO A 162 -13.72 6.13 28.71
CA PRO A 162 -14.77 7.00 29.21
C PRO A 162 -14.38 7.80 30.46
N TRP A 163 -13.45 7.28 31.27
CA TRP A 163 -12.94 7.96 32.46
C TRP A 163 -12.23 9.28 32.18
N LEU A 164 -11.84 9.56 30.92
CA LEU A 164 -11.23 10.82 30.52
C LEU A 164 -12.24 11.97 30.36
N ARG A 165 -13.54 11.69 30.31
CA ARG A 165 -14.56 12.73 30.15
C ARG A 165 -14.56 13.71 31.33
N PRO A 166 -14.85 15.01 31.12
CA PRO A 166 -14.81 16.05 32.17
C PRO A 166 -15.69 15.74 33.36
N GLU A 167 -16.87 15.17 33.14
CA GLU A 167 -17.83 14.82 34.19
C GLU A 167 -17.31 13.81 35.19
N TYR A 168 -16.21 13.11 34.86
CA TYR A 168 -15.57 12.12 35.75
C TYR A 168 -14.26 12.61 36.39
N SER A 169 -13.91 13.91 36.25
CA SER A 169 -12.68 14.47 36.81
C SER A 169 -12.54 14.21 38.31
N ALA A 170 -13.59 14.47 39.09
CA ALA A 170 -13.58 14.22 40.55
C ALA A 170 -13.35 12.74 40.89
N VAL A 171 -13.88 11.80 40.10
CA VAL A 171 -13.65 10.36 40.30
C VAL A 171 -12.20 10.00 39.93
N ARG A 172 -11.67 10.56 38.84
CA ARG A 172 -10.26 10.38 38.46
C ARG A 172 -9.30 10.87 39.51
N ASP A 173 -9.53 12.05 40.07
CA ASP A 173 -8.66 12.68 41.06
C ASP A 173 -8.58 11.80 42.33
N GLN A 174 -9.71 11.22 42.74
CA GLN A 174 -9.77 10.29 43.88
C GLN A 174 -9.12 8.94 43.58
N LEU A 175 -9.20 8.46 42.35
CA LEU A 175 -8.55 7.20 41.93
C LEU A 175 -7.03 7.35 41.77
N GLY A 176 -6.55 8.57 41.39
CA GLY A 176 -5.13 8.88 41.25
C GLY A 176 -4.38 7.91 40.34
N SER A 177 -3.33 7.29 40.82
CA SER A 177 -2.50 6.35 40.04
C SER A 177 -3.19 5.06 39.61
N ARG A 178 -4.42 4.80 40.05
CA ARG A 178 -5.23 3.64 39.64
C ARG A 178 -5.93 3.87 38.29
N VAL A 179 -5.95 5.11 37.81
CA VAL A 179 -6.49 5.44 36.45
C VAL A 179 -5.54 4.91 35.39
N PRO A 180 -6.00 4.06 34.45
CA PRO A 180 -5.15 3.54 33.40
C PRO A 180 -4.71 4.65 32.44
N ARG A 181 -3.45 4.60 32.01
CA ARG A 181 -2.98 5.47 30.91
C ARG A 181 -3.55 4.98 29.59
N VAL A 182 -4.02 5.91 28.77
CA VAL A 182 -4.61 5.61 27.46
C VAL A 182 -3.59 4.94 26.51
N SER A 183 -2.34 5.36 26.57
CA SER A 183 -1.24 4.76 25.82
C SER A 183 -0.97 3.29 26.14
N GLY A 184 -1.46 2.80 27.29
CA GLY A 184 -1.36 1.40 27.71
C GLY A 184 -2.56 0.53 27.32
N LEU A 185 -3.66 1.11 26.88
CA LEU A 185 -4.88 0.39 26.55
C LEU A 185 -4.73 -0.35 25.21
N ARG A 186 -4.84 -1.69 25.25
CA ARG A 186 -4.81 -2.59 24.09
C ARG A 186 -6.06 -3.45 24.08
N LEU A 187 -6.49 -3.90 22.89
CA LEU A 187 -7.64 -4.80 22.82
C LEU A 187 -7.39 -6.14 23.52
N GLU A 188 -6.16 -6.64 23.47
CA GLU A 188 -5.78 -7.88 24.15
C GLU A 188 -5.89 -7.83 25.68
N ASN A 189 -5.67 -6.67 26.31
CA ASN A 189 -5.70 -6.48 27.74
C ASN A 189 -6.92 -5.67 28.23
N SER A 190 -7.80 -5.25 27.34
CA SER A 190 -8.94 -4.37 27.63
C SER A 190 -9.83 -4.90 28.75
N SER A 191 -10.20 -6.19 28.73
CA SER A 191 -11.03 -6.81 29.76
C SER A 191 -10.44 -6.68 31.16
N LYS A 192 -9.12 -6.91 31.30
CA LYS A 192 -8.42 -6.75 32.58
C LYS A 192 -8.37 -5.29 33.02
N THR A 193 -8.13 -4.38 32.10
CA THR A 193 -8.07 -2.94 32.35
C THR A 193 -9.41 -2.42 32.86
N TYR A 194 -10.51 -2.77 32.16
CA TYR A 194 -11.86 -2.34 32.57
C TYR A 194 -12.29 -2.99 33.91
N ALA A 195 -12.04 -4.27 34.13
CA ALA A 195 -12.36 -4.93 35.39
C ALA A 195 -11.58 -4.33 36.58
N SER A 196 -10.31 -3.99 36.40
CA SER A 196 -9.52 -3.30 37.41
C SER A 196 -10.06 -1.92 37.73
N MET A 197 -10.45 -1.16 36.73
CA MET A 197 -11.05 0.17 36.88
C MET A 197 -12.42 0.07 37.58
N GLU A 198 -13.26 -0.87 37.16
CA GLU A 198 -14.56 -1.14 37.77
C GLU A 198 -14.41 -1.45 39.30
N SER A 199 -13.49 -2.35 39.64
CA SER A 199 -13.22 -2.69 41.04
C SER A 199 -12.78 -1.48 41.87
N ALA A 200 -11.89 -0.64 41.29
CA ALA A 200 -11.42 0.57 41.95
C ALA A 200 -12.54 1.61 42.18
N ILE A 201 -13.46 1.77 41.22
CA ILE A 201 -14.61 2.68 41.32
C ILE A 201 -15.62 2.14 42.33
N ARG A 202 -15.92 0.85 42.35
CA ARG A 202 -16.82 0.23 43.33
C ARG A 202 -16.28 0.38 44.76
N GLN A 203 -14.97 0.21 44.94
CA GLN A 203 -14.30 0.44 46.22
C GLN A 203 -14.41 1.91 46.65
N LEU A 204 -14.21 2.86 45.71
CA LEU A 204 -14.36 4.29 46.00
C LEU A 204 -15.80 4.62 46.43
N ALA A 205 -16.79 4.12 45.67
CA ALA A 205 -18.19 4.34 45.96
C ALA A 205 -18.64 3.80 47.30
N SER A 206 -18.06 2.67 47.78
CA SER A 206 -18.38 2.09 49.06
C SER A 206 -17.86 2.89 50.26
N HIS A 207 -16.97 3.86 50.04
CA HIS A 207 -16.38 4.73 51.09
C HIS A 207 -16.81 6.20 50.93
N SER A 208 -17.74 6.52 50.04
CA SER A 208 -18.21 7.88 49.80
C SER A 208 -19.64 8.07 50.22
N ASP A 209 -19.90 9.08 51.03
CA ASP A 209 -21.27 9.50 51.43
C ASP A 209 -21.81 10.64 50.57
N ALA A 210 -21.02 11.15 49.60
CA ALA A 210 -21.39 12.29 48.74
C ALA A 210 -22.30 11.82 47.60
N PRO A 211 -23.57 12.30 47.49
CA PRO A 211 -24.53 11.85 46.49
C PRO A 211 -24.08 12.09 45.04
N ASP A 212 -23.35 13.19 44.80
CA ASP A 212 -22.85 13.54 43.45
C ASP A 212 -21.70 12.62 43.02
N ALA A 213 -20.79 12.28 43.94
CA ALA A 213 -19.72 11.33 43.67
C ALA A 213 -20.28 9.92 43.36
N LEU A 214 -21.30 9.49 44.11
CA LEU A 214 -21.98 8.22 43.85
C LEU A 214 -22.70 8.20 42.49
N ARG A 215 -23.34 9.30 42.09
CA ARG A 215 -23.96 9.43 40.76
C ARG A 215 -22.93 9.36 39.63
N SER A 216 -21.81 10.08 39.78
CA SER A 216 -20.73 10.05 38.79
C SER A 216 -20.07 8.68 38.69
N ALA A 217 -19.81 8.03 39.83
CA ALA A 217 -19.27 6.68 39.88
C ALA A 217 -20.20 5.67 39.19
N THR A 218 -21.51 5.74 39.47
CA THR A 218 -22.51 4.85 38.84
C THR A 218 -22.58 5.04 37.31
N ARG A 219 -22.55 6.29 36.83
CA ARG A 219 -22.53 6.57 35.40
C ARG A 219 -21.24 6.04 34.75
N LEU A 220 -20.09 6.27 35.38
CA LEU A 220 -18.81 5.77 34.86
C LEU A 220 -18.78 4.24 34.80
N LEU A 221 -19.36 3.54 35.77
CA LEU A 221 -19.48 2.08 35.72
C LEU A 221 -20.28 1.60 34.51
N SER A 222 -21.41 2.26 34.20
CA SER A 222 -22.21 1.94 33.01
C SER A 222 -21.44 2.24 31.71
N ASP A 223 -20.71 3.36 31.67
CA ASP A 223 -19.88 3.68 30.49
C ASP A 223 -18.71 2.71 30.31
N LEU A 224 -18.10 2.21 31.41
CA LEU A 224 -17.08 1.17 31.36
C LEU A 224 -17.61 -0.15 30.83
N GLU A 225 -18.80 -0.56 31.23
CA GLU A 225 -19.45 -1.77 30.73
C GLU A 225 -19.68 -1.67 29.21
N ARG A 226 -20.16 -0.50 28.72
CA ARG A 226 -20.30 -0.23 27.31
C ARG A 226 -18.95 -0.27 26.57
N SER A 227 -17.92 0.37 27.12
CA SER A 227 -16.56 0.39 26.55
C SER A 227 -15.95 -1.01 26.47
N ALA A 228 -16.18 -1.83 27.50
CA ALA A 228 -15.76 -3.23 27.51
C ALA A 228 -16.44 -4.02 26.38
N GLY A 229 -17.74 -3.80 26.17
CA GLY A 229 -18.49 -4.40 25.05
C GLY A 229 -17.95 -3.97 23.67
N ILE A 230 -17.67 -2.68 23.47
CA ILE A 230 -17.08 -2.15 22.22
C ILE A 230 -15.71 -2.76 21.96
N ALA A 231 -14.84 -2.79 22.97
CA ALA A 231 -13.49 -3.36 22.84
C ALA A 231 -13.53 -4.87 22.54
N GLN A 232 -14.45 -5.59 23.17
CA GLN A 232 -14.64 -7.03 22.94
C GLN A 232 -15.16 -7.28 21.51
N ASP A 233 -16.19 -6.55 21.06
CA ASP A 233 -16.72 -6.68 19.70
C ASP A 233 -15.66 -6.40 18.64
N LEU A 234 -14.89 -5.31 18.80
CA LEU A 234 -13.81 -4.99 17.86
C LEU A 234 -12.73 -6.07 17.81
N ARG A 235 -12.33 -6.60 18.97
CA ARG A 235 -11.37 -7.72 19.06
C ARG A 235 -11.91 -8.96 18.34
N ASP A 236 -13.16 -9.32 18.58
CA ASP A 236 -13.77 -10.50 17.99
C ASP A 236 -13.93 -10.35 16.48
N ARG A 237 -14.25 -9.15 15.98
CA ARG A 237 -14.30 -8.83 14.56
C ARG A 237 -12.93 -8.94 13.89
N LEU A 238 -11.88 -8.42 14.53
CA LEU A 238 -10.50 -8.54 14.01
C LEU A 238 -10.05 -10.00 13.96
N ASN A 239 -10.38 -10.80 14.99
CA ASN A 239 -10.10 -12.24 14.98
C ASN A 239 -10.86 -12.95 13.84
N ARG A 240 -12.17 -12.68 13.65
CA ARG A 240 -12.94 -13.26 12.54
C ARG A 240 -12.34 -12.93 11.17
N VAL A 241 -11.85 -11.70 10.97
CA VAL A 241 -11.18 -11.31 9.72
C VAL A 241 -9.85 -12.05 9.56
N ALA A 242 -9.07 -12.19 10.63
CA ALA A 242 -7.81 -12.92 10.61
C ALA A 242 -8.02 -14.41 10.29
N ASP A 243 -9.01 -15.03 10.92
CA ASP A 243 -9.36 -16.45 10.73
C ASP A 243 -9.91 -16.70 9.31
N ALA A 244 -10.74 -15.80 8.77
CA ALA A 244 -11.23 -15.88 7.41
C ALA A 244 -10.09 -15.74 6.38
N ALA A 245 -9.14 -14.83 6.63
CA ALA A 245 -7.95 -14.68 5.78
C ALA A 245 -7.05 -15.93 5.82
N GLU A 246 -6.85 -16.51 7.00
CA GLU A 246 -6.11 -17.76 7.17
C GLU A 246 -6.79 -18.91 6.43
N SER A 247 -8.11 -19.11 6.67
CA SER A 247 -8.87 -20.21 6.03
C SER A 247 -8.84 -20.12 4.51
N LEU A 248 -9.05 -18.92 3.95
CA LEU A 248 -9.01 -18.73 2.50
C LEU A 248 -7.60 -19.01 1.94
N ALA A 249 -6.55 -18.56 2.65
CA ALA A 249 -5.17 -18.82 2.25
C ALA A 249 -4.81 -20.31 2.30
N ASP A 250 -5.29 -21.04 3.31
CA ASP A 250 -5.03 -22.46 3.48
C ASP A 250 -5.75 -23.33 2.43
N ASP A 251 -6.93 -22.87 1.96
CA ASP A 251 -7.70 -23.53 0.89
C ASP A 251 -7.04 -23.40 -0.50
N MET A 252 -6.14 -22.44 -0.69
CA MET A 252 -5.50 -22.16 -1.98
C MET A 252 -4.42 -23.20 -2.31
N ASP A 253 -4.70 -24.12 -3.23
CA ASP A 253 -3.76 -25.16 -3.67
C ASP A 253 -2.88 -24.69 -4.84
N PHE A 254 -1.63 -24.29 -4.56
CA PHE A 254 -0.66 -23.90 -5.60
C PHE A 254 -0.06 -25.08 -6.36
N SER A 255 -0.19 -26.32 -5.86
CA SER A 255 0.32 -27.50 -6.56
C SER A 255 -0.36 -27.69 -7.92
N MET A 256 -1.58 -27.17 -8.10
CA MET A 256 -2.31 -27.27 -9.36
C MET A 256 -1.65 -26.53 -10.54
N PHE A 257 -0.80 -25.55 -10.24
CA PHE A 257 -0.05 -24.78 -11.25
C PHE A 257 1.34 -25.37 -11.53
N PHE A 258 1.76 -26.37 -10.75
CA PHE A 258 3.11 -26.90 -10.80
C PHE A 258 3.29 -27.90 -11.94
N ASP A 259 4.27 -27.67 -12.79
CA ASP A 259 4.72 -28.59 -13.83
C ASP A 259 5.89 -29.42 -13.30
N ASP A 260 5.64 -30.68 -12.98
CA ASP A 260 6.64 -31.61 -12.44
C ASP A 260 7.84 -31.84 -13.38
N LYS A 261 7.64 -31.72 -14.71
CA LYS A 261 8.71 -31.90 -15.69
C LYS A 261 9.66 -30.73 -15.76
N ARG A 262 9.12 -29.52 -15.58
CA ARG A 262 9.90 -28.26 -15.59
C ARG A 262 10.29 -27.81 -14.20
N GLU A 263 9.67 -28.35 -13.16
CA GLU A 263 9.84 -27.96 -11.76
C GLU A 263 9.55 -26.46 -11.51
N MET A 264 8.57 -25.91 -12.26
CA MET A 264 8.20 -24.51 -12.26
C MET A 264 6.68 -24.34 -12.24
N LEU A 265 6.22 -23.16 -11.84
CA LEU A 265 4.82 -22.77 -11.95
C LEU A 265 4.50 -22.36 -13.39
N ALA A 266 3.40 -22.89 -13.94
CA ALA A 266 2.79 -22.35 -15.16
C ALA A 266 2.12 -20.99 -14.89
N ILE A 267 1.82 -20.23 -15.94
CA ILE A 267 1.18 -18.90 -15.80
C ILE A 267 -0.27 -18.99 -15.30
N GLY A 268 -0.88 -20.16 -15.37
CA GLY A 268 -2.23 -20.40 -14.87
C GLY A 268 -2.76 -21.79 -15.24
N TYR A 269 -4.01 -21.99 -14.91
CA TYR A 269 -4.75 -23.22 -15.17
C TYR A 269 -6.06 -22.91 -15.90
N ASP A 270 -6.32 -23.60 -16.97
CA ASP A 270 -7.60 -23.55 -17.68
C ASP A 270 -8.53 -24.63 -17.06
N ALA A 271 -9.47 -24.20 -16.24
CA ALA A 271 -10.40 -25.08 -15.56
C ALA A 271 -11.46 -25.68 -16.52
N GLY A 272 -11.74 -25.01 -17.64
CA GLY A 272 -12.63 -25.52 -18.69
C GLY A 272 -11.98 -26.67 -19.48
N ALA A 273 -10.70 -26.51 -19.84
CA ALA A 273 -9.91 -27.52 -20.55
C ALA A 273 -9.26 -28.57 -19.61
N GLY A 274 -9.22 -28.31 -18.30
CA GLY A 274 -8.65 -29.20 -17.31
C GLY A 274 -7.12 -29.35 -17.39
N CYS A 275 -6.40 -28.31 -17.81
CA CYS A 275 -4.95 -28.38 -18.01
C CYS A 275 -4.22 -27.10 -17.56
N ILE A 276 -2.93 -27.27 -17.20
CA ILE A 276 -2.03 -26.15 -16.95
C ILE A 276 -1.66 -25.43 -18.26
N SER A 277 -1.34 -24.16 -18.18
CA SER A 277 -0.81 -23.38 -19.30
C SER A 277 0.51 -23.97 -19.81
N LYS A 278 0.78 -23.78 -21.11
CA LYS A 278 2.06 -24.17 -21.74
C LYS A 278 3.22 -23.25 -21.37
N TRP A 279 2.91 -22.05 -20.88
CA TRP A 279 3.87 -21.02 -20.55
C TRP A 279 4.18 -21.03 -19.06
N HIS A 280 5.41 -20.73 -18.72
CA HIS A 280 5.93 -20.71 -17.36
C HIS A 280 6.59 -19.38 -17.07
N TYR A 281 6.63 -19.02 -15.80
CA TYR A 281 7.28 -17.79 -15.36
C TYR A 281 8.75 -18.02 -14.96
N ASP A 282 9.60 -17.07 -15.31
CA ASP A 282 10.92 -16.88 -14.69
C ASP A 282 10.81 -16.04 -13.41
N LEU A 283 11.96 -15.57 -12.86
CA LEU A 283 11.99 -14.85 -11.58
C LEU A 283 11.29 -13.49 -11.63
N LEU A 284 11.44 -12.74 -12.73
CA LEU A 284 10.95 -11.36 -12.82
C LEU A 284 9.68 -11.14 -13.64
N PRO A 285 9.29 -11.96 -14.63
CA PRO A 285 8.07 -11.70 -15.40
C PRO A 285 6.87 -11.53 -14.50
N SER A 286 6.12 -10.45 -14.73
CA SER A 286 4.98 -10.08 -13.88
C SER A 286 5.37 -10.06 -12.40
N GLU A 287 4.51 -10.56 -11.51
CA GLU A 287 4.76 -10.77 -10.08
C GLU A 287 4.97 -12.23 -9.69
N ALA A 288 5.42 -13.04 -10.64
CA ALA A 288 5.54 -14.51 -10.51
C ALA A 288 6.31 -14.96 -9.28
N ARG A 289 7.33 -14.18 -8.86
CA ARG A 289 8.09 -14.52 -7.65
C ARG A 289 7.26 -14.44 -6.37
N SER A 290 6.17 -13.63 -6.33
CA SER A 290 5.23 -13.63 -5.20
C SER A 290 4.50 -14.96 -5.09
N ALA A 291 4.00 -15.47 -6.22
CA ALA A 291 3.31 -16.77 -6.28
C ALA A 291 4.27 -17.94 -5.98
N ALA A 292 5.47 -17.92 -6.57
CA ALA A 292 6.48 -18.96 -6.31
C ALA A 292 6.91 -18.97 -4.84
N PHE A 293 7.20 -17.81 -4.27
CA PHE A 293 7.56 -17.67 -2.86
C PHE A 293 6.41 -18.10 -1.94
N GLY A 294 5.19 -17.65 -2.24
CA GLY A 294 3.98 -18.01 -1.47
C GLY A 294 3.72 -19.52 -1.47
N GLY A 295 3.76 -20.16 -2.64
CA GLY A 295 3.59 -21.60 -2.75
C GLY A 295 4.68 -22.43 -2.04
N ILE A 296 5.94 -21.95 -2.05
CA ILE A 296 7.03 -22.53 -1.26
C ILE A 296 6.79 -22.35 0.24
N ALA A 297 6.43 -21.15 0.67
CA ALA A 297 6.16 -20.87 2.08
C ALA A 297 4.97 -21.68 2.61
N GLN A 298 3.93 -21.88 1.80
CA GLN A 298 2.78 -22.72 2.12
C GLN A 298 3.13 -24.22 2.13
N GLY A 299 4.23 -24.61 1.47
CA GLY A 299 4.60 -26.03 1.30
C GLY A 299 3.89 -26.73 0.15
N SER A 300 3.14 -26.01 -0.69
CA SER A 300 2.42 -26.54 -1.87
C SER A 300 3.36 -26.93 -3.01
N ILE A 301 4.54 -26.29 -3.09
CA ILE A 301 5.56 -26.56 -4.10
C ILE A 301 6.96 -26.68 -3.47
N PRO A 302 7.88 -27.43 -4.10
CA PRO A 302 9.22 -27.64 -3.56
C PRO A 302 10.05 -26.33 -3.55
N GLN A 303 10.86 -26.12 -2.51
CA GLN A 303 11.78 -24.97 -2.43
C GLN A 303 12.76 -24.88 -3.61
N LYS A 304 13.15 -26.01 -4.21
CA LYS A 304 14.03 -26.05 -5.39
C LYS A 304 13.48 -25.29 -6.59
N THR A 305 12.15 -25.13 -6.68
CA THR A 305 11.47 -24.32 -7.70
C THR A 305 12.03 -22.91 -7.78
N TRP A 306 12.35 -22.29 -6.64
CA TRP A 306 12.95 -20.95 -6.62
C TRP A 306 14.24 -20.86 -7.44
N PHE A 307 15.06 -21.90 -7.40
CA PHE A 307 16.35 -21.94 -8.09
C PHE A 307 16.26 -22.36 -9.56
N GLN A 308 15.09 -22.86 -9.98
CA GLN A 308 14.80 -23.16 -11.40
C GLN A 308 14.34 -21.91 -12.18
N LEU A 309 13.82 -20.89 -11.48
CA LEU A 309 13.41 -19.65 -12.13
C LEU A 309 14.58 -18.97 -12.84
N GLY A 310 14.43 -18.60 -14.11
CA GLY A 310 15.47 -17.94 -14.90
C GLY A 310 15.89 -16.58 -14.34
N ARG A 311 17.19 -16.31 -14.36
CA ARG A 311 17.82 -15.05 -13.89
C ARG A 311 18.71 -14.51 -14.99
N PHE A 312 18.09 -13.80 -15.95
CA PHE A 312 18.82 -13.30 -17.11
C PHE A 312 19.64 -12.06 -16.75
N HIS A 313 20.94 -12.24 -16.64
CA HIS A 313 21.87 -11.18 -16.29
C HIS A 313 22.49 -10.52 -17.53
N GLY A 314 22.77 -9.26 -17.41
CA GLY A 314 23.50 -8.50 -18.38
C GLY A 314 24.34 -7.41 -17.75
N MET A 315 24.93 -6.57 -18.59
CA MET A 315 25.76 -5.45 -18.17
C MET A 315 25.27 -4.17 -18.84
N GLN A 316 25.05 -3.13 -18.05
CA GLN A 316 24.81 -1.80 -18.56
C GLN A 316 25.80 -0.83 -17.94
N ASN A 317 26.59 -0.11 -18.77
CA ASN A 317 27.63 0.81 -18.30
C ASN A 317 28.55 0.15 -17.25
N ARG A 318 28.98 -1.09 -17.50
CA ARG A 318 29.81 -1.91 -16.60
C ARG A 318 29.17 -2.25 -15.24
N LYS A 319 27.86 -2.06 -15.08
CA LYS A 319 27.11 -2.45 -13.87
C LYS A 319 26.22 -3.65 -14.19
N PRO A 320 26.16 -4.65 -13.30
CA PRO A 320 25.27 -5.79 -13.47
C PRO A 320 23.81 -5.33 -13.53
N LEU A 321 23.04 -5.93 -14.41
CA LEU A 321 21.64 -5.70 -14.61
C LEU A 321 20.92 -7.05 -14.70
N LEU A 322 19.82 -7.20 -14.01
CA LEU A 322 18.90 -8.32 -14.15
C LEU A 322 17.79 -7.89 -15.12
N TYR A 323 17.60 -8.63 -16.20
CA TYR A 323 16.55 -8.36 -17.18
C TYR A 323 15.23 -8.97 -16.74
N SER A 324 14.13 -8.28 -17.03
CA SER A 324 12.78 -8.82 -16.91
C SER A 324 12.21 -9.12 -18.31
N TRP A 325 11.00 -9.66 -18.37
CA TRP A 325 10.40 -10.02 -19.66
C TRP A 325 10.06 -8.78 -20.49
N SER A 326 9.23 -7.89 -19.93
CA SER A 326 8.76 -6.68 -20.65
C SER A 326 9.57 -5.42 -20.32
N GLY A 327 10.37 -5.40 -19.26
CA GLY A 327 11.15 -4.23 -18.82
C GLY A 327 10.33 -3.20 -18.08
N THR A 328 9.17 -3.58 -17.55
CA THR A 328 8.27 -2.72 -16.77
C THR A 328 8.81 -2.49 -15.35
N MET A 329 8.49 -1.34 -14.75
CA MET A 329 8.81 -1.11 -13.35
C MET A 329 8.06 -2.08 -12.42
N PHE A 330 6.86 -2.47 -12.80
CA PHE A 330 6.01 -3.43 -12.09
C PHE A 330 6.74 -4.74 -11.82
N GLU A 331 7.34 -5.36 -12.83
CA GLU A 331 8.05 -6.63 -12.72
C GLU A 331 9.16 -6.61 -11.66
N TYR A 332 9.82 -5.48 -11.46
CA TYR A 332 10.90 -5.32 -10.48
C TYR A 332 10.38 -4.99 -9.07
N LEU A 333 9.32 -4.20 -8.95
CA LEU A 333 8.98 -3.52 -7.69
C LEU A 333 7.68 -3.98 -7.03
N MET A 334 6.69 -4.47 -7.81
CA MET A 334 5.41 -4.85 -7.23
C MET A 334 5.56 -5.89 -6.10
N PRO A 335 6.33 -6.98 -6.23
CA PRO A 335 6.52 -7.92 -5.14
C PRO A 335 7.21 -7.35 -3.90
N CYS A 336 7.89 -6.20 -4.01
CA CYS A 336 8.45 -5.50 -2.85
C CYS A 336 7.37 -4.88 -1.94
N LEU A 337 6.11 -4.87 -2.36
CA LEU A 337 4.99 -4.50 -1.48
C LEU A 337 4.89 -5.44 -0.27
N TRP A 338 5.20 -6.70 -0.47
CA TRP A 338 5.12 -7.79 0.51
C TRP A 338 6.49 -8.24 1.00
N THR A 339 7.40 -8.54 0.06
CA THR A 339 8.73 -9.08 0.37
C THR A 339 9.75 -7.97 0.63
N LYS A 340 10.48 -8.07 1.74
CA LYS A 340 11.56 -7.12 2.04
C LYS A 340 12.67 -7.21 1.00
N PRO A 341 13.10 -6.09 0.42
CA PRO A 341 14.29 -6.04 -0.41
C PRO A 341 15.54 -6.12 0.50
N HIS A 342 16.01 -7.33 0.78
CA HIS A 342 17.17 -7.53 1.66
C HIS A 342 18.42 -6.88 1.05
N ARG A 343 19.14 -6.13 1.87
CA ARG A 343 20.30 -5.35 1.44
C ARG A 343 21.34 -6.23 0.75
N ASN A 344 21.78 -5.81 -0.44
CA ASN A 344 22.74 -6.50 -1.31
C ASN A 344 22.24 -7.83 -1.90
N SER A 345 20.96 -8.20 -1.75
CA SER A 345 20.40 -9.35 -2.46
C SER A 345 20.31 -9.10 -3.96
N LEU A 346 20.13 -10.17 -4.73
CA LEU A 346 19.93 -10.13 -6.17
C LEU A 346 18.76 -9.23 -6.55
N LEU A 347 17.62 -9.41 -5.86
CA LEU A 347 16.38 -8.67 -6.12
C LEU A 347 16.52 -7.18 -5.78
N GLU A 348 17.12 -6.83 -4.65
CA GLU A 348 17.33 -5.41 -4.28
C GLU A 348 18.26 -4.70 -5.28
N ARG A 349 19.36 -5.34 -5.65
CA ARG A 349 20.28 -4.79 -6.64
C ARG A 349 19.63 -4.66 -8.02
N GLY A 350 18.83 -5.64 -8.44
CA GLY A 350 18.07 -5.62 -9.68
C GLY A 350 17.06 -4.46 -9.70
N ALA A 351 16.28 -4.30 -8.64
CA ALA A 351 15.29 -3.23 -8.49
C ALA A 351 15.93 -1.84 -8.54
N ARG A 352 17.02 -1.60 -7.79
CA ARG A 352 17.76 -0.32 -7.85
C ARG A 352 18.40 -0.07 -9.22
N ALA A 353 18.86 -1.12 -9.90
CA ALA A 353 19.40 -1.00 -11.24
C ALA A 353 18.29 -0.59 -12.23
N ALA A 354 17.10 -1.20 -12.13
CA ALA A 354 15.94 -0.85 -12.96
C ALA A 354 15.53 0.62 -12.76
N ILE A 355 15.42 1.10 -11.52
CA ILE A 355 15.12 2.53 -11.24
C ILE A 355 16.15 3.46 -11.91
N ARG A 356 17.45 3.14 -11.83
CA ARG A 356 18.48 3.96 -12.50
C ARG A 356 18.33 3.97 -14.02
N VAL A 357 18.00 2.82 -14.61
CA VAL A 357 17.80 2.69 -16.06
C VAL A 357 16.56 3.47 -16.50
N GLN A 358 15.47 3.38 -15.76
CA GLN A 358 14.22 4.13 -15.98
C GLN A 358 14.48 5.65 -15.98
N ARG A 359 15.18 6.13 -14.97
CA ARG A 359 15.52 7.56 -14.84
C ARG A 359 16.38 8.03 -16.02
N LYS A 360 17.41 7.23 -16.37
CA LYS A 360 18.26 7.56 -17.52
C LYS A 360 17.49 7.54 -18.83
N PHE A 361 16.56 6.60 -19.02
CA PHE A 361 15.69 6.55 -20.19
C PHE A 361 14.83 7.82 -20.32
N ALA A 362 14.24 8.28 -19.21
CA ALA A 362 13.45 9.50 -19.18
C ALA A 362 14.31 10.75 -19.50
N GLU A 363 15.56 10.82 -19.01
CA GLU A 363 16.52 11.87 -19.37
C GLU A 363 16.83 11.84 -20.88
N GLU A 364 17.08 10.67 -21.47
CA GLU A 364 17.33 10.46 -22.92
C GLU A 364 16.10 10.84 -23.78
N LYS A 365 14.89 10.81 -23.21
CA LYS A 365 13.63 11.22 -23.85
C LYS A 365 13.27 12.71 -23.65
N GLY A 366 14.22 13.54 -23.24
CA GLY A 366 14.03 14.98 -23.09
C GLY A 366 13.69 15.44 -21.68
N GLY A 367 13.99 14.62 -20.65
CA GLY A 367 13.78 14.99 -19.25
C GLY A 367 12.32 14.87 -18.80
N ILE A 368 11.56 13.97 -19.41
CA ILE A 368 10.18 13.66 -19.01
C ILE A 368 10.17 12.97 -17.63
N PRO A 369 9.03 12.92 -16.91
CA PRO A 369 8.89 12.04 -15.75
C PRO A 369 9.21 10.58 -16.09
N TRP A 370 9.75 9.84 -15.10
CA TRP A 370 10.07 8.42 -15.28
C TRP A 370 9.03 7.52 -14.61
N GLY A 371 8.98 6.26 -15.01
CA GLY A 371 8.03 5.28 -14.47
C GLY A 371 7.30 4.53 -15.58
N VAL A 372 8.04 4.11 -16.63
CA VAL A 372 7.47 3.25 -17.69
C VAL A 372 7.09 1.92 -17.07
N SER A 373 5.80 1.60 -17.15
CA SER A 373 5.24 0.38 -16.58
C SER A 373 3.95 0.00 -17.29
N GLU A 374 3.39 -1.16 -16.94
CA GLU A 374 2.09 -1.55 -17.51
C GLU A 374 0.99 -0.62 -17.01
N CYS A 375 0.19 -0.14 -17.94
CA CYS A 375 -0.87 0.84 -17.68
C CYS A 375 -1.77 1.02 -18.92
N ALA A 376 -2.80 1.82 -18.77
CA ALA A 376 -3.59 2.29 -19.90
C ALA A 376 -2.79 3.30 -20.75
N CYS A 377 -3.06 3.35 -22.06
CA CYS A 377 -2.48 4.34 -22.97
C CYS A 377 -3.58 5.11 -23.73
N ASN A 378 -3.20 6.18 -24.44
CA ASN A 378 -4.15 7.02 -25.20
C ASN A 378 -4.57 6.37 -26.54
N GLU A 379 -4.99 5.11 -26.45
CA GLU A 379 -5.57 4.33 -27.53
C GLU A 379 -6.80 3.61 -26.99
N TYR A 380 -7.80 3.38 -27.84
CA TYR A 380 -9.07 2.80 -27.41
C TYR A 380 -9.30 1.44 -28.05
N THR A 381 -9.81 0.51 -27.26
CA THR A 381 -10.33 -0.77 -27.75
C THR A 381 -11.61 -0.55 -28.55
N GLN A 382 -12.08 -1.58 -29.26
CA GLN A 382 -13.35 -1.52 -30.02
C GLN A 382 -14.57 -1.22 -29.11
N ASP A 383 -14.49 -1.58 -27.83
CA ASP A 383 -15.54 -1.33 -26.85
C ASP A 383 -15.45 0.07 -26.19
N GLY A 384 -14.52 0.92 -26.65
CA GLY A 384 -14.37 2.30 -26.18
C GLY A 384 -13.63 2.45 -24.84
N HIS A 385 -12.95 1.42 -24.36
CA HIS A 385 -12.07 1.48 -23.22
C HIS A 385 -10.64 1.82 -23.64
N TYR A 386 -9.87 2.46 -22.74
CA TYR A 386 -8.44 2.63 -22.96
C TYR A 386 -7.75 1.27 -23.14
N LEU A 387 -6.85 1.19 -24.12
CA LEU A 387 -5.99 0.01 -24.29
C LEU A 387 -5.03 -0.08 -23.09
N TYR A 388 -4.93 -1.26 -22.51
CA TYR A 388 -4.01 -1.58 -21.42
C TYR A 388 -2.88 -2.47 -21.95
N HIS A 389 -1.61 -2.11 -21.65
CA HIS A 389 -0.45 -2.87 -22.12
C HIS A 389 0.73 -2.80 -21.14
N ALA A 390 1.60 -3.81 -21.20
CA ALA A 390 2.82 -3.90 -20.39
C ALA A 390 3.97 -3.10 -21.03
N PHE A 391 3.92 -1.76 -20.96
CA PHE A 391 4.99 -0.89 -21.45
C PHE A 391 6.26 -1.05 -20.64
N GLY A 392 7.41 -1.17 -21.31
CA GLY A 392 8.70 -1.37 -20.66
C GLY A 392 9.83 -0.56 -21.29
N VAL A 393 10.90 -0.37 -20.51
CA VAL A 393 12.12 0.24 -21.03
C VAL A 393 12.90 -0.80 -21.84
N PRO A 394 13.19 -0.55 -23.13
CA PRO A 394 13.85 -1.53 -24.00
C PRO A 394 15.19 -2.07 -23.45
N LYS A 395 15.91 -1.24 -22.69
CA LYS A 395 17.19 -1.64 -22.06
C LYS A 395 17.04 -2.60 -20.87
N LEU A 396 15.81 -2.83 -20.39
CA LEU A 396 15.45 -3.75 -19.30
C LEU A 396 14.75 -5.02 -19.79
N ALA A 397 14.22 -5.01 -21.02
CA ALA A 397 13.36 -6.04 -21.58
C ALA A 397 14.14 -7.15 -22.29
N LEU A 398 13.70 -8.39 -22.10
CA LEU A 398 14.09 -9.54 -22.93
C LEU A 398 13.20 -9.63 -24.18
N HIS A 399 11.90 -9.44 -24.01
CA HIS A 399 10.91 -9.50 -25.09
C HIS A 399 10.67 -8.13 -25.69
N ARG A 400 10.41 -8.10 -27.00
CA ARG A 400 9.97 -6.90 -27.72
C ARG A 400 8.77 -7.23 -28.59
N ASP A 401 7.83 -6.31 -28.60
CA ASP A 401 6.64 -6.31 -29.43
C ASP A 401 6.46 -4.97 -30.16
N GLU A 402 5.32 -4.75 -30.77
CA GLU A 402 4.99 -3.51 -31.50
C GLU A 402 4.90 -2.26 -30.60
N TYR A 403 4.69 -2.44 -29.28
CA TYR A 403 4.59 -1.35 -28.29
C TYR A 403 5.93 -1.04 -27.60
N SER A 404 6.99 -1.80 -27.87
CA SER A 404 8.26 -1.70 -27.14
C SER A 404 9.01 -0.36 -27.30
N ASN A 405 8.63 0.45 -28.30
CA ASN A 405 9.17 1.79 -28.51
C ASN A 405 8.25 2.89 -27.95
N ASP A 406 7.09 2.54 -27.45
CA ASP A 406 6.13 3.47 -26.89
C ASP A 406 6.61 3.98 -25.54
N VAL A 407 6.24 5.23 -25.26
CA VAL A 407 6.65 5.91 -24.03
C VAL A 407 5.41 6.29 -23.26
N VAL A 408 5.01 5.42 -22.34
CA VAL A 408 3.86 5.65 -21.46
C VAL A 408 4.34 5.58 -20.01
N ILE A 409 4.08 6.65 -19.26
CA ILE A 409 4.55 6.81 -17.89
C ILE A 409 3.38 6.59 -16.93
N ALA A 410 3.53 5.64 -16.03
CA ALA A 410 2.54 5.30 -15.01
C ALA A 410 2.97 5.85 -13.65
N PRO A 411 2.23 6.80 -13.04
CA PRO A 411 2.59 7.38 -11.74
C PRO A 411 2.76 6.34 -10.63
N TYR A 412 1.94 5.28 -10.57
CA TYR A 412 2.05 4.24 -9.53
C TYR A 412 3.43 3.59 -9.48
N ALA A 413 4.13 3.48 -10.62
CA ALA A 413 5.48 2.94 -10.69
C ALA A 413 6.49 3.79 -9.90
N THR A 414 6.28 5.11 -9.85
CA THR A 414 7.07 6.02 -9.01
C THR A 414 6.81 5.78 -7.54
N PHE A 415 5.55 5.52 -7.15
CA PHE A 415 5.23 5.17 -5.76
C PHE A 415 5.84 3.82 -5.35
N LEU A 416 5.86 2.82 -6.22
CA LEU A 416 6.59 1.58 -5.96
C LEU A 416 8.09 1.83 -5.76
N ALA A 417 8.70 2.68 -6.58
CA ALA A 417 10.13 3.02 -6.46
C ALA A 417 10.45 3.81 -5.19
N MET A 418 9.48 4.50 -4.59
CA MET A 418 9.64 5.28 -3.35
C MET A 418 10.13 4.41 -2.19
N MET A 419 9.78 3.12 -2.15
CA MET A 419 10.27 2.17 -1.13
C MET A 419 11.79 1.99 -1.16
N LEU A 420 12.46 2.28 -2.27
CA LEU A 420 13.92 2.13 -2.45
C LEU A 420 14.65 3.48 -2.64
N GLU A 421 14.02 4.42 -3.34
CA GLU A 421 14.63 5.72 -3.73
C GLU A 421 13.65 6.87 -3.42
N PRO A 422 13.29 7.12 -2.14
CA PRO A 422 12.22 8.04 -1.77
C PRO A 422 12.43 9.47 -2.28
N ALA A 423 13.64 10.02 -2.14
CA ALA A 423 13.91 11.39 -2.59
C ALA A 423 13.80 11.58 -4.11
N ALA A 424 14.15 10.55 -4.90
CA ALA A 424 14.00 10.61 -6.35
C ALA A 424 12.52 10.46 -6.76
N ALA A 425 11.78 9.63 -6.07
CA ALA A 425 10.35 9.43 -6.31
C ALA A 425 9.54 10.69 -6.00
N VAL A 426 9.77 11.34 -4.86
CA VAL A 426 9.09 12.60 -4.48
C VAL A 426 9.30 13.68 -5.55
N ARG A 427 10.55 13.92 -5.97
CA ARG A 427 10.82 14.90 -7.05
C ARG A 427 10.11 14.56 -8.36
N ASN A 428 10.00 13.28 -8.69
CA ASN A 428 9.29 12.85 -9.89
C ASN A 428 7.77 13.07 -9.79
N MET A 429 7.19 12.81 -8.61
CA MET A 429 5.77 13.10 -8.34
C MET A 429 5.46 14.60 -8.40
N GLU A 430 6.34 15.44 -7.87
CA GLU A 430 6.21 16.90 -7.99
C GLU A 430 6.22 17.34 -9.45
N ASN A 431 7.11 16.78 -10.28
CA ASN A 431 7.12 17.05 -11.72
C ASN A 431 5.81 16.60 -12.40
N MET A 432 5.30 15.42 -12.06
CA MET A 432 4.01 14.92 -12.58
C MET A 432 2.85 15.82 -12.15
N LYS A 433 2.85 16.28 -10.89
CA LYS A 433 1.86 17.24 -10.37
C LYS A 433 1.90 18.57 -11.14
N ALA A 434 3.09 19.11 -11.38
CA ALA A 434 3.29 20.35 -12.14
C ALA A 434 2.81 20.23 -13.61
N LEU A 435 2.86 19.02 -14.18
CA LEU A 435 2.33 18.72 -15.52
C LEU A 435 0.81 18.44 -15.54
N GLY A 436 0.11 18.56 -14.41
CA GLY A 436 -1.34 18.41 -14.30
C GLY A 436 -1.83 16.95 -14.27
N TRP A 437 -0.98 16.00 -13.86
CA TRP A 437 -1.37 14.58 -13.81
C TRP A 437 -2.12 14.20 -12.53
N LEU A 438 -2.23 15.12 -11.57
CA LEU A 438 -2.98 14.92 -10.33
C LEU A 438 -4.44 15.34 -10.56
N GLY A 439 -5.36 14.43 -10.34
CA GLY A 439 -6.81 14.66 -10.39
C GLY A 439 -7.47 14.54 -9.02
N THR A 440 -8.79 14.62 -8.97
CA THR A 440 -9.60 14.58 -7.73
C THR A 440 -9.35 13.31 -6.89
N TYR A 441 -9.10 12.17 -7.55
CA TYR A 441 -8.89 10.87 -6.89
C TYR A 441 -7.43 10.42 -6.88
N GLY A 442 -6.49 11.35 -6.88
CA GLY A 442 -5.06 11.07 -6.98
C GLY A 442 -4.54 11.16 -8.41
N PHE A 443 -3.32 10.70 -8.64
CA PHE A 443 -2.73 10.69 -9.98
C PHE A 443 -3.55 9.84 -10.95
N TYR A 444 -3.74 10.35 -12.17
CA TYR A 444 -4.31 9.57 -13.27
C TYR A 444 -3.44 8.36 -13.59
N ASP A 445 -3.99 7.41 -14.33
CA ASP A 445 -3.36 6.13 -14.59
C ASP A 445 -2.03 6.25 -15.33
N ALA A 446 -1.99 7.09 -16.35
CA ALA A 446 -0.79 7.28 -17.16
C ALA A 446 -0.74 8.63 -17.88
N ALA A 447 0.45 8.95 -18.39
CA ALA A 447 0.65 9.97 -19.41
C ALA A 447 1.41 9.36 -20.61
N ASP A 448 0.85 9.51 -21.79
CA ASP A 448 1.33 8.94 -23.03
C ASP A 448 2.14 9.97 -23.83
N PHE A 449 3.41 9.67 -24.08
CA PHE A 449 4.37 10.47 -24.85
C PHE A 449 4.64 9.88 -26.22
N THR A 450 3.85 8.94 -26.69
CA THR A 450 4.05 8.26 -27.97
C THR A 450 3.52 9.13 -29.11
N ASP A 451 4.37 9.58 -30.01
CA ASP A 451 4.05 10.55 -31.07
C ASP A 451 2.76 10.24 -31.85
N ARG A 452 2.50 8.96 -32.15
CA ARG A 452 1.30 8.55 -32.90
C ARG A 452 -0.01 8.70 -32.12
N ARG A 453 0.05 8.86 -30.80
CA ARG A 453 -1.11 8.93 -29.91
C ARG A 453 -1.30 10.30 -29.24
N ILE A 454 -0.41 11.25 -29.50
CA ILE A 454 -0.54 12.62 -28.96
C ILE A 454 -1.10 13.59 -30.02
N GLY A 455 -1.92 14.53 -29.55
CA GLY A 455 -2.52 15.55 -30.37
C GLY A 455 -1.50 16.58 -30.88
N ARG A 456 -1.80 17.22 -32.02
CA ARG A 456 -0.95 18.24 -32.61
C ARG A 456 -0.60 19.35 -31.61
N GLY A 457 0.69 19.62 -31.42
CA GLY A 457 1.16 20.71 -30.57
C GLY A 457 1.19 20.38 -29.07
N LYS A 458 0.87 19.16 -28.68
CA LYS A 458 1.00 18.67 -27.31
C LYS A 458 2.31 17.91 -27.14
N GLN A 459 2.81 17.85 -25.92
CA GLN A 459 3.98 17.05 -25.55
C GLN A 459 3.59 15.63 -25.09
N HIS A 460 2.39 15.50 -24.51
CA HIS A 460 1.83 14.23 -24.02
C HIS A 460 0.31 14.33 -23.92
N GLU A 461 -0.34 13.17 -23.77
CA GLU A 461 -1.77 13.06 -23.42
C GLU A 461 -1.93 12.38 -22.08
N ILE A 462 -2.78 12.94 -21.22
CA ILE A 462 -3.10 12.35 -19.92
C ILE A 462 -4.21 11.32 -20.10
N VAL A 463 -3.96 10.09 -19.68
CA VAL A 463 -4.93 8.99 -19.69
C VAL A 463 -5.79 9.11 -18.43
N ARG A 464 -6.95 9.78 -18.56
CA ARG A 464 -7.82 10.20 -17.47
C ARG A 464 -8.71 9.05 -16.96
N THR A 465 -8.08 8.06 -16.38
CA THR A 465 -8.72 6.93 -15.69
C THR A 465 -7.98 6.61 -14.40
N TRP A 466 -8.56 5.76 -13.55
CA TRP A 466 -7.93 5.24 -12.33
C TRP A 466 -8.14 3.74 -12.28
N MET A 467 -7.08 2.99 -12.17
CA MET A 467 -7.10 1.54 -12.01
C MET A 467 -7.06 1.20 -10.52
N ALA A 468 -8.03 0.43 -10.04
CA ALA A 468 -8.14 0.09 -8.62
C ALA A 468 -6.88 -0.59 -8.06
N HIS A 469 -6.27 -1.49 -8.84
CA HIS A 469 -5.03 -2.17 -8.44
C HIS A 469 -3.83 -1.23 -8.41
N HIS A 470 -3.70 -0.26 -9.33
CA HIS A 470 -2.64 0.75 -9.29
C HIS A 470 -2.76 1.66 -8.07
N GLN A 471 -3.98 2.09 -7.74
CA GLN A 471 -4.23 2.86 -6.52
C GLN A 471 -3.94 2.03 -5.27
N GLY A 472 -4.35 0.77 -5.24
CA GLY A 472 -4.06 -0.16 -4.14
C GLY A 472 -2.56 -0.35 -3.92
N MET A 473 -1.78 -0.59 -4.98
CA MET A 473 -0.32 -0.68 -4.90
C MET A 473 0.32 0.63 -4.41
N THR A 474 -0.18 1.77 -4.86
CA THR A 474 0.23 3.10 -4.40
C THR A 474 0.04 3.24 -2.90
N PHE A 475 -1.15 2.92 -2.37
CA PHE A 475 -1.42 2.99 -0.93
C PHE A 475 -0.55 2.05 -0.10
N VAL A 476 -0.32 0.82 -0.56
CA VAL A 476 0.55 -0.15 0.13
C VAL A 476 2.00 0.33 0.14
N ALA A 477 2.49 0.90 -0.98
CA ALA A 477 3.84 1.48 -1.05
C ALA A 477 4.00 2.68 -0.11
N ILE A 478 3.02 3.59 -0.07
CA ILE A 478 2.99 4.73 0.87
C ILE A 478 3.00 4.22 2.32
N ALA A 479 2.17 3.23 2.65
CA ALA A 479 2.13 2.65 3.98
C ALA A 479 3.48 2.02 4.39
N ASN A 480 4.18 1.37 3.46
CA ASN A 480 5.52 0.84 3.72
C ASN A 480 6.53 1.95 4.00
N VAL A 481 6.47 3.08 3.28
CA VAL A 481 7.42 4.19 3.49
C VAL A 481 7.14 4.96 4.77
N LEU A 482 5.86 5.30 5.03
CA LEU A 482 5.49 6.17 6.16
C LEU A 482 5.36 5.41 7.48
N CYS A 483 5.07 4.10 7.45
CA CYS A 483 4.80 3.29 8.65
C CYS A 483 5.89 2.22 8.87
N ASP A 484 7.15 2.53 8.59
CA ASP A 484 8.31 1.65 8.82
C ASP A 484 8.10 0.24 8.25
N SER A 485 7.87 0.15 6.94
CA SER A 485 7.67 -1.11 6.21
C SER A 485 6.53 -1.98 6.78
N ALA A 486 5.42 -1.36 7.20
CA ALA A 486 4.34 -2.03 7.93
C ALA A 486 3.81 -3.27 7.21
N MET A 487 3.57 -3.18 5.89
CA MET A 487 3.01 -4.31 5.13
C MET A 487 4.05 -5.43 4.96
N GLN A 488 5.30 -5.07 4.71
CA GLN A 488 6.40 -6.03 4.64
C GLN A 488 6.61 -6.71 6.01
N ARG A 489 6.60 -5.97 7.13
CA ARG A 489 6.73 -6.57 8.48
C ARG A 489 5.61 -7.55 8.78
N ARG A 490 4.36 -7.19 8.45
CA ARG A 490 3.18 -8.06 8.63
C ARG A 490 3.30 -9.32 7.80
N PHE A 491 3.67 -9.20 6.52
CA PHE A 491 3.90 -10.36 5.66
C PHE A 491 4.96 -11.31 6.23
N HIS A 492 6.10 -10.76 6.66
CA HIS A 492 7.21 -11.54 7.24
C HIS A 492 6.96 -12.01 8.69
N ALA A 493 5.88 -11.57 9.35
CA ALA A 493 5.46 -12.07 10.66
C ALA A 493 4.76 -13.44 10.57
N ASP A 494 4.21 -13.82 9.42
CA ASP A 494 3.67 -15.17 9.21
C ASP A 494 4.78 -16.21 9.31
N SER A 495 4.57 -17.26 10.10
CA SER A 495 5.58 -18.28 10.38
C SER A 495 6.04 -19.04 9.14
N ARG A 496 5.17 -19.25 8.15
CA ARG A 496 5.49 -19.89 6.87
C ARG A 496 6.42 -19.02 6.04
N VAL A 497 6.12 -17.72 5.98
CA VAL A 497 6.96 -16.72 5.30
C VAL A 497 8.34 -16.64 5.97
N ALA A 498 8.38 -16.57 7.29
CA ALA A 498 9.63 -16.54 8.05
C ALA A 498 10.49 -17.80 7.80
N ALA A 499 9.87 -18.97 7.72
CA ALA A 499 10.57 -20.22 7.43
C ALA A 499 11.17 -20.26 6.02
N ALA A 500 10.52 -19.64 5.02
CA ALA A 500 10.96 -19.61 3.63
C ALA A 500 11.88 -18.41 3.30
N GLU A 501 12.00 -17.42 4.18
CA GLU A 501 12.63 -16.11 3.91
C GLU A 501 14.06 -16.20 3.33
N ARG A 502 14.81 -17.26 3.64
CA ARG A 502 16.21 -17.43 3.20
C ARG A 502 16.39 -17.39 1.68
N VAL A 503 15.38 -17.79 0.90
CA VAL A 503 15.46 -17.73 -0.57
C VAL A 503 15.55 -16.29 -1.09
N LEU A 504 14.99 -15.32 -0.35
CA LEU A 504 15.02 -13.90 -0.70
C LEU A 504 16.40 -13.25 -0.46
N HIS A 505 17.30 -13.91 0.27
CA HIS A 505 18.66 -13.46 0.54
C HIS A 505 19.67 -13.85 -0.56
N GLU A 506 19.19 -14.41 -1.67
CA GLU A 506 20.01 -14.76 -2.81
C GLU A 506 20.91 -13.58 -3.22
N VAL A 507 22.21 -13.83 -3.40
CA VAL A 507 23.18 -12.82 -3.83
C VAL A 507 23.48 -12.95 -5.32
N PRO A 508 23.79 -11.84 -6.02
CA PRO A 508 24.18 -11.91 -7.43
C PRO A 508 25.41 -12.82 -7.62
N PRO A 509 25.51 -13.51 -8.76
CA PRO A 509 26.70 -14.28 -9.09
C PRO A 509 27.92 -13.35 -9.20
N ARG A 510 29.11 -13.85 -8.83
CA ARG A 510 30.35 -13.09 -8.92
C ARG A 510 30.75 -12.76 -10.36
N ALA A 511 30.38 -13.63 -11.29
CA ALA A 511 30.59 -13.45 -12.73
C ALA A 511 29.36 -13.99 -13.48
N ILE A 512 28.96 -13.31 -14.56
CA ILE A 512 27.86 -13.75 -15.43
C ILE A 512 28.43 -14.82 -16.37
N PRO A 513 27.86 -16.04 -16.42
CA PRO A 513 28.26 -17.08 -17.33
C PRO A 513 28.22 -16.63 -18.80
N ALA A 514 29.14 -17.13 -19.62
CA ALA A 514 29.22 -16.76 -21.04
C ALA A 514 27.93 -17.13 -21.80
N TRP A 515 27.40 -18.33 -21.55
CA TRP A 515 26.17 -18.82 -22.18
C TRP A 515 24.93 -17.93 -21.86
N GLU A 516 24.86 -17.40 -20.67
CA GLU A 516 23.76 -16.50 -20.28
C GLU A 516 23.82 -15.16 -21.03
N ARG A 517 25.04 -14.64 -21.25
CA ARG A 517 25.26 -13.45 -22.09
C ARG A 517 24.85 -13.68 -23.55
N GLU A 518 25.11 -14.89 -24.09
CA GLU A 518 24.74 -15.29 -25.43
C GLU A 518 23.22 -15.40 -25.58
N ILE A 519 22.52 -16.00 -24.62
CA ILE A 519 21.06 -16.08 -24.60
C ILE A 519 20.46 -14.67 -24.58
N VAL A 520 20.90 -13.79 -23.68
CA VAL A 520 20.40 -12.41 -23.61
C VAL A 520 20.65 -11.65 -24.91
N ALA A 521 21.80 -11.85 -25.55
CA ALA A 521 22.10 -11.25 -26.85
C ALA A 521 21.19 -11.78 -27.97
N ALA A 522 20.83 -13.07 -27.94
CA ALA A 522 19.94 -13.67 -28.93
C ALA A 522 18.48 -13.15 -28.84
N PHE A 523 18.01 -12.81 -27.64
CA PHE A 523 16.70 -12.21 -27.42
C PHE A 523 16.64 -10.69 -27.70
N ARG A 524 17.81 -10.05 -27.81
CA ARG A 524 17.91 -8.61 -28.13
C ARG A 524 18.21 -8.43 -29.61
N PRO A 525 17.33 -7.75 -30.37
CA PRO A 525 17.69 -7.30 -31.73
C PRO A 525 18.91 -6.41 -31.66
N ALA A 526 19.79 -6.48 -32.67
CA ALA A 526 20.96 -5.60 -32.78
C ALA A 526 20.51 -4.14 -32.61
N ASP A 527 21.14 -3.42 -31.69
CA ASP A 527 20.87 -2.00 -31.48
C ASP A 527 21.09 -1.28 -32.82
N SER A 528 20.09 -0.53 -33.28
CA SER A 528 20.19 0.36 -34.46
C SER A 528 21.17 1.54 -34.25
N ASP A 529 21.86 1.59 -33.13
CA ASP A 529 22.84 2.63 -32.77
C ASP A 529 24.23 2.46 -33.43
N SER A 530 24.46 1.38 -34.20
CA SER A 530 25.73 1.21 -34.95
C SER A 530 25.73 1.83 -36.35
N ALA A 531 24.66 2.50 -36.75
CA ALA A 531 24.52 3.03 -38.13
C ALA A 531 24.96 4.51 -38.31
N THR A 532 25.47 5.17 -37.27
CA THR A 532 25.84 6.61 -37.36
C THR A 532 27.34 6.93 -37.34
N ASP A 533 28.23 5.93 -37.31
CA ASP A 533 29.68 6.19 -37.31
C ASP A 533 30.42 5.87 -38.62
N ALA A 534 29.69 5.63 -39.70
CA ALA A 534 30.29 5.36 -41.02
C ALA A 534 29.85 6.40 -42.05
N ALA A 535 30.09 7.70 -41.84
CA ALA A 535 30.11 8.72 -42.89
C ALA A 535 30.76 10.02 -42.39
N LYS A 536 32.09 10.03 -42.24
CA LYS A 536 32.86 11.26 -42.44
C LYS A 536 33.62 11.10 -43.76
N PRO A 537 33.33 11.87 -44.80
CA PRO A 537 34.19 11.94 -45.97
C PRO A 537 35.47 12.68 -45.58
N ALA A 538 36.61 12.11 -45.99
CA ALA A 538 37.91 12.77 -45.97
C ALA A 538 37.91 13.90 -46.99
N ALA A 539 38.11 15.13 -46.55
CA ALA A 539 38.83 16.22 -47.25
C ALA A 539 39.09 17.34 -46.24
#